data_aea0b7d12a5bb840ef040ef96c51e6e6
#
_entry.id   aea0b7d12a5bb840ef040ef96c51e6e6
#
_cell.length_a   1.000
_cell.length_b   1.000
_cell.length_c   1.000
_cell.angle_alpha   90.00
_cell.angle_beta   90.00
_cell.angle_gamma   90.00
#
_symmetry.space_group_name_H-M   'P 1'
#
loop_
_entity.id
_entity.type
_entity.pdbx_description
1 polymer ?
#
loop_
_entity_poly.entity_id
_entity_poly.type
_entity_poly.pdbx_seq_one_letter_code
_entity_poly.pdbx_strand_id
1 'polypeptide(L)'
;GVEGTADSSVIIKAVEDAGYGAKKKGVQTQSNSSDADLLKDRETPVLKKRLITSLCFLIPLMYLSMGHMMWNWPIPKILDGNHVAMGLIQLLFTTIIMVINQKFFISGFKSLFHKAPNMDTLVALGSAASYGYSVYILFAMTDAQMHQNMDAVMKYMHEFYFESAAMILTLITVGKMLEARSKGKTTDALKSLMKLAPKTAIVIRNEQEIEVGIEQVHQGDIFVVKPGENIPVD
;
A
#
# COMPACT_ATOMS: atom_id res chain seq x y z
N GLY A 1 2.77 -17.35 -16.94
CA GLY A 1 2.36 -17.30 -18.35
C GLY A 1 1.10 -18.13 -18.54
N VAL A 2 0.30 -17.79 -19.52
CA VAL A 2 -0.86 -18.57 -19.93
C VAL A 2 -0.56 -19.09 -21.35
N GLU A 3 -0.59 -20.40 -21.53
CA GLU A 3 -0.44 -21.08 -22.81
C GLU A 3 -1.79 -21.63 -23.23
N GLY A 4 -2.21 -21.32 -24.46
CA GLY A 4 -3.51 -21.76 -24.98
C GLY A 4 -3.89 -21.04 -26.28
N THR A 5 -5.01 -21.42 -26.85
CA THR A 5 -5.55 -20.90 -28.12
C THR A 5 -6.46 -19.67 -27.93
N ALA A 6 -6.69 -19.22 -26.68
CA ALA A 6 -7.54 -18.07 -26.39
C ALA A 6 -6.84 -16.76 -26.78
N ASP A 7 -7.58 -15.83 -27.39
CA ASP A 7 -7.05 -14.52 -27.73
C ASP A 7 -6.69 -13.73 -26.45
N SER A 8 -5.57 -13.01 -26.49
CA SER A 8 -5.07 -12.23 -25.37
C SER A 8 -6.05 -11.18 -24.88
N SER A 9 -6.93 -10.66 -25.73
CA SER A 9 -7.99 -9.71 -25.33
C SER A 9 -9.04 -10.34 -24.43
N VAL A 10 -9.40 -11.60 -24.66
CA VAL A 10 -10.37 -12.35 -23.85
C VAL A 10 -9.79 -12.64 -22.46
N ILE A 11 -8.50 -13.00 -22.41
CA ILE A 11 -7.82 -13.26 -21.13
C ILE A 11 -7.70 -11.97 -20.30
N ILE A 12 -7.31 -10.85 -20.94
CA ILE A 12 -7.22 -9.54 -20.27
C ILE A 12 -8.58 -9.16 -19.70
N LYS A 13 -9.64 -9.27 -20.51
CA LYS A 13 -11.00 -8.94 -20.07
C LYS A 13 -11.46 -9.80 -18.90
N ALA A 14 -11.22 -11.10 -18.91
CA ALA A 14 -11.57 -12.01 -17.82
C ALA A 14 -10.83 -11.65 -16.52
N VAL A 15 -9.56 -11.22 -16.59
CA VAL A 15 -8.78 -10.77 -15.44
C VAL A 15 -9.27 -9.42 -14.94
N GLU A 16 -9.64 -8.50 -15.83
CA GLU A 16 -10.22 -7.20 -15.47
C GLU A 16 -11.61 -7.35 -14.85
N ASP A 17 -12.44 -8.24 -15.37
CA ASP A 17 -13.76 -8.57 -14.83
C ASP A 17 -13.66 -9.20 -13.43
N ALA A 18 -12.56 -9.90 -13.13
CA ALA A 18 -12.24 -10.39 -11.79
C ALA A 18 -11.68 -9.31 -10.84
N GLY A 19 -11.58 -8.05 -11.30
CA GLY A 19 -11.11 -6.91 -10.48
C GLY A 19 -9.59 -6.72 -10.44
N TYR A 20 -8.83 -7.46 -11.24
CA TYR A 20 -7.37 -7.36 -11.33
C TYR A 20 -6.95 -6.66 -12.62
N GLY A 21 -5.82 -5.93 -12.59
CA GLY A 21 -5.25 -5.34 -13.81
C GLY A 21 -4.43 -6.36 -14.59
N ALA A 22 -4.68 -6.47 -15.89
CA ALA A 22 -3.87 -7.26 -16.79
C ALA A 22 -3.37 -6.42 -17.98
N LYS A 23 -2.14 -6.66 -18.40
CA LYS A 23 -1.57 -6.04 -19.61
C LYS A 23 -0.84 -7.08 -20.42
N LYS A 24 -0.98 -7.01 -21.75
CA LYS A 24 -0.19 -7.84 -22.66
C LYS A 24 1.29 -7.47 -22.51
N LYS A 25 2.14 -8.45 -22.20
CA LYS A 25 3.58 -8.26 -22.24
C LYS A 25 3.97 -8.16 -23.72
N GLY A 26 4.12 -6.94 -24.24
CA GLY A 26 4.50 -6.70 -25.62
C GLY A 26 5.85 -7.35 -25.92
N VAL A 27 6.03 -7.82 -27.15
CA VAL A 27 7.35 -8.09 -27.74
C VAL A 27 8.15 -6.80 -27.56
N GLN A 28 9.24 -6.86 -26.84
CA GLN A 28 10.08 -5.70 -26.51
C GLN A 28 10.56 -5.05 -27.80
N THR A 29 9.94 -3.95 -28.18
CA THR A 29 10.64 -2.94 -28.94
C THR A 29 11.68 -2.37 -27.99
N GLN A 30 12.96 -2.49 -28.35
CA GLN A 30 14.12 -1.97 -27.61
C GLN A 30 13.87 -0.53 -27.19
N SER A 31 13.38 -0.34 -25.99
CA SER A 31 13.60 0.88 -25.23
C SER A 31 14.52 0.50 -24.08
N ASN A 32 15.70 1.07 -24.07
CA ASN A 32 16.72 0.98 -23.02
C ASN A 32 16.24 1.49 -21.65
N SER A 33 15.07 1.09 -21.20
CA SER A 33 14.73 1.13 -19.79
C SER A 33 15.39 -0.09 -19.17
N SER A 34 16.59 0.11 -18.63
CA SER A 34 17.35 -0.92 -17.97
C SER A 34 16.43 -1.73 -17.05
N ASP A 35 16.55 -3.07 -17.05
CA ASP A 35 15.84 -3.98 -16.13
C ASP A 35 15.92 -3.52 -14.67
N ALA A 36 16.93 -2.72 -14.34
CA ALA A 36 17.11 -2.01 -13.09
C ALA A 36 15.97 -1.02 -12.75
N ASP A 37 15.31 -0.40 -13.74
CA ASP A 37 14.18 0.53 -13.51
C ASP A 37 12.85 -0.20 -13.23
N LEU A 38 12.70 -1.43 -13.75
CA LEU A 38 11.55 -2.29 -13.46
C LEU A 38 11.59 -2.84 -12.02
N LEU A 39 12.80 -2.98 -11.47
CA LEU A 39 13.04 -3.49 -10.13
C LEU A 39 13.14 -2.37 -9.06
N LYS A 40 12.90 -1.11 -9.41
CA LYS A 40 12.98 0.01 -8.48
C LYS A 40 11.79 0.00 -7.53
N ASP A 41 12.06 -0.01 -6.23
CA ASP A 41 11.03 0.10 -5.19
C ASP A 41 10.40 1.50 -5.22
N ARG A 42 9.20 1.59 -5.79
CA ARG A 42 8.39 2.81 -5.85
C ARG A 42 7.30 2.85 -4.79
N GLU A 43 7.01 1.72 -4.14
CA GLU A 43 5.90 1.60 -3.19
C GLU A 43 6.30 2.03 -1.78
N THR A 44 7.46 1.60 -1.30
CA THR A 44 7.93 1.91 0.06
C THR A 44 7.96 3.40 0.38
N PRO A 45 8.49 4.32 -0.48
CA PRO A 45 8.52 5.75 -0.16
C PRO A 45 7.11 6.36 -0.08
N VAL A 46 6.18 5.90 -0.91
CA VAL A 46 4.79 6.37 -0.88
C VAL A 46 4.08 5.92 0.39
N LEU A 47 4.23 4.64 0.75
CA LEU A 47 3.66 4.09 1.99
C LEU A 47 4.26 4.75 3.23
N LYS A 48 5.57 4.99 3.24
CA LYS A 48 6.25 5.72 4.33
C LYS A 48 5.68 7.13 4.51
N LYS A 49 5.52 7.89 3.42
CA LYS A 49 4.92 9.22 3.48
C LYS A 49 3.50 9.19 4.03
N ARG A 50 2.67 8.27 3.56
CA ARG A 50 1.30 8.09 4.06
C ARG A 50 1.28 7.75 5.55
N LEU A 51 2.12 6.81 5.98
CA LEU A 51 2.21 6.40 7.37
C LEU A 51 2.57 7.58 8.27
N ILE A 52 3.61 8.36 7.92
CA ILE A 52 4.05 9.52 8.71
C ILE A 52 2.91 10.54 8.80
N THR A 53 2.23 10.83 7.67
CA THR A 53 1.10 11.77 7.66
C THR A 53 -0.07 11.24 8.49
N SER A 54 -0.41 9.95 8.40
CA SER A 54 -1.47 9.34 9.23
C SER A 54 -1.12 9.40 10.71
N LEU A 55 0.14 9.13 11.11
CA LEU A 55 0.59 9.21 12.50
C LEU A 55 0.51 10.63 13.05
N CYS A 56 0.81 11.64 12.22
CA CYS A 56 0.72 13.04 12.61
C CYS A 56 -0.70 13.45 13.07
N PHE A 57 -1.75 12.85 12.49
CA PHE A 57 -3.14 13.07 12.90
C PHE A 57 -3.64 12.05 13.92
N LEU A 58 -3.11 10.82 13.89
CA LEU A 58 -3.51 9.78 14.85
C LEU A 58 -3.05 10.10 16.28
N ILE A 59 -1.83 10.62 16.46
CA ILE A 59 -1.31 10.92 17.80
C ILE A 59 -2.17 11.98 18.52
N PRO A 60 -2.51 13.15 17.92
CA PRO A 60 -3.44 14.08 18.54
C PRO A 60 -4.84 13.50 18.75
N LEU A 61 -5.32 12.65 17.83
CA LEU A 61 -6.60 11.96 17.98
C LEU A 61 -6.62 11.08 19.22
N MET A 62 -5.58 10.25 19.39
CA MET A 62 -5.41 9.39 20.58
C MET A 62 -5.24 10.19 21.87
N TYR A 63 -4.56 11.34 21.80
CA TYR A 63 -4.43 12.25 22.93
C TYR A 63 -5.78 12.76 23.40
N LEU A 64 -6.67 13.13 22.49
CA LEU A 64 -8.01 13.63 22.82
C LEU A 64 -8.95 12.50 23.27
N SER A 65 -8.95 11.35 22.58
CA SER A 65 -9.90 10.28 22.88
C SER A 65 -9.52 9.50 24.14
N MET A 66 -8.26 9.02 24.23
CA MET A 66 -7.81 8.24 25.39
C MET A 66 -7.12 9.10 26.45
N GLY A 67 -6.25 10.02 26.04
CA GLY A 67 -5.42 10.80 26.98
C GLY A 67 -6.26 11.67 27.90
N HIS A 68 -7.23 12.40 27.37
CA HIS A 68 -8.12 13.24 28.18
C HIS A 68 -9.18 12.41 28.90
N MET A 69 -9.86 11.50 28.21
CA MET A 69 -10.98 10.76 28.80
C MET A 69 -10.56 9.74 29.86
N MET A 70 -9.42 9.03 29.68
CA MET A 70 -8.97 8.01 30.64
C MET A 70 -7.99 8.55 31.68
N TRP A 71 -7.12 9.49 31.31
CA TRP A 71 -6.05 9.99 32.18
C TRP A 71 -6.17 11.46 32.53
N ASN A 72 -7.27 12.12 32.11
CA ASN A 72 -7.55 13.53 32.39
C ASN A 72 -6.40 14.47 32.02
N TRP A 73 -5.75 14.21 30.87
CA TRP A 73 -4.67 15.05 30.37
C TRP A 73 -5.17 16.46 30.05
N PRO A 74 -4.32 17.50 30.23
CA PRO A 74 -4.74 18.87 30.01
C PRO A 74 -5.11 19.13 28.54
N ILE A 75 -6.27 19.74 28.33
CA ILE A 75 -6.74 20.17 27.01
C ILE A 75 -6.89 21.70 26.98
N PRO A 76 -6.89 22.30 25.77
CA PRO A 76 -7.19 23.72 25.63
C PRO A 76 -8.53 24.08 26.24
N LYS A 77 -8.63 25.22 26.95
CA LYS A 77 -9.85 25.69 27.62
C LYS A 77 -11.10 25.78 26.73
N ILE A 78 -10.88 25.90 25.40
CA ILE A 78 -11.97 25.96 24.40
C ILE A 78 -12.69 24.59 24.29
N LEU A 79 -12.00 23.49 24.58
CA LEU A 79 -12.51 22.13 24.50
C LEU A 79 -12.99 21.62 25.87
N ASP A 80 -12.56 22.25 26.93
CA ASP A 80 -12.94 21.86 28.28
C ASP A 80 -14.44 22.07 28.52
N GLY A 81 -15.15 20.99 28.81
CA GLY A 81 -16.62 20.98 28.93
C GLY A 81 -17.39 21.05 27.61
N ASN A 82 -16.74 21.20 26.46
CA ASN A 82 -17.41 21.20 25.15
C ASN A 82 -17.26 19.84 24.44
N HIS A 83 -18.09 18.89 24.85
CA HIS A 83 -18.04 17.51 24.38
C HIS A 83 -18.35 17.38 22.88
N VAL A 84 -19.23 18.22 22.33
CA VAL A 84 -19.52 18.25 20.88
C VAL A 84 -18.30 18.71 20.08
N ALA A 85 -17.60 19.76 20.53
CA ALA A 85 -16.39 20.20 19.85
C ALA A 85 -15.29 19.13 19.86
N MET A 86 -15.16 18.37 20.94
CA MET A 86 -14.23 17.23 21.02
C MET A 86 -14.59 16.15 20.00
N GLY A 87 -15.87 15.79 19.88
CA GLY A 87 -16.35 14.83 18.87
C GLY A 87 -16.11 15.32 17.44
N LEU A 88 -16.33 16.61 17.17
CA LEU A 88 -16.08 17.21 15.83
C LEU A 88 -14.59 17.21 15.45
N ILE A 89 -13.68 17.44 16.41
CA ILE A 89 -12.24 17.37 16.13
C ILE A 89 -11.82 15.93 15.86
N GLN A 90 -12.34 14.96 16.61
CA GLN A 90 -12.08 13.54 16.37
C GLN A 90 -12.59 13.11 14.98
N LEU A 91 -13.81 13.54 14.61
CA LEU A 91 -14.36 13.33 13.27
C LEU A 91 -13.45 13.93 12.19
N LEU A 92 -12.99 15.17 12.36
CA LEU A 92 -12.12 15.84 11.40
C LEU A 92 -10.80 15.08 11.21
N PHE A 93 -10.10 14.72 12.28
CA PHE A 93 -8.83 14.00 12.21
C PHE A 93 -9.00 12.62 11.57
N THR A 94 -10.06 11.89 11.94
CA THR A 94 -10.36 10.59 11.36
C THR A 94 -10.68 10.72 9.87
N THR A 95 -11.46 11.72 9.46
CA THR A 95 -11.76 11.98 8.05
C THR A 95 -10.47 12.25 7.25
N ILE A 96 -9.55 13.05 7.79
CA ILE A 96 -8.25 13.31 7.13
C ILE A 96 -7.47 12.00 6.96
N ILE A 97 -7.42 11.15 7.99
CA ILE A 97 -6.73 9.85 7.92
C ILE A 97 -7.40 8.92 6.87
N MET A 98 -8.75 8.92 6.79
CA MET A 98 -9.48 8.17 5.78
C MET A 98 -9.16 8.65 4.36
N VAL A 99 -9.09 9.97 4.14
CA VAL A 99 -8.73 10.56 2.85
C VAL A 99 -7.29 10.22 2.45
N ILE A 100 -6.34 10.29 3.37
CA ILE A 100 -4.94 9.87 3.14
C ILE A 100 -4.89 8.41 2.69
N ASN A 101 -5.73 7.57 3.28
CA ASN A 101 -5.77 6.12 3.07
C ASN A 101 -6.91 5.68 2.14
N GLN A 102 -7.48 6.57 1.33
CA GLN A 102 -8.63 6.30 0.45
C GLN A 102 -8.45 5.09 -0.50
N LYS A 103 -7.22 4.72 -0.83
CA LYS A 103 -6.94 3.55 -1.68
C LYS A 103 -7.52 2.25 -1.12
N PHE A 104 -7.55 2.08 0.21
CA PHE A 104 -8.15 0.90 0.84
C PHE A 104 -9.65 0.83 0.59
N PHE A 105 -10.33 1.99 0.63
CA PHE A 105 -11.75 2.06 0.35
C PHE A 105 -12.05 1.80 -1.12
N ILE A 106 -11.30 2.43 -2.04
CA ILE A 106 -11.47 2.25 -3.49
C ILE A 106 -11.22 0.79 -3.87
N SER A 107 -10.10 0.20 -3.43
CA SER A 107 -9.75 -1.20 -3.69
C SER A 107 -10.74 -2.17 -3.03
N GLY A 108 -11.07 -1.92 -1.75
CA GLY A 108 -11.94 -2.79 -0.96
C GLY A 108 -13.37 -2.83 -1.49
N PHE A 109 -13.99 -1.69 -1.76
CA PHE A 109 -15.35 -1.65 -2.32
C PHE A 109 -15.39 -2.17 -3.75
N LYS A 110 -14.38 -1.86 -4.57
CA LYS A 110 -14.28 -2.41 -5.93
C LYS A 110 -14.27 -3.94 -5.88
N SER A 111 -13.43 -4.54 -5.06
CA SER A 111 -13.34 -6.00 -4.88
C SER A 111 -14.64 -6.60 -4.35
N LEU A 112 -15.32 -5.91 -3.44
CA LEU A 112 -16.61 -6.34 -2.90
C LEU A 112 -17.69 -6.41 -4.00
N PHE A 113 -17.80 -5.37 -4.83
CA PHE A 113 -18.76 -5.33 -5.93
C PHE A 113 -18.48 -6.40 -7.01
N HIS A 114 -17.21 -6.76 -7.21
CA HIS A 114 -16.82 -7.86 -8.11
C HIS A 114 -16.92 -9.26 -7.45
N LYS A 115 -17.54 -9.37 -6.26
CA LYS A 115 -17.70 -10.63 -5.50
C LYS A 115 -16.39 -11.36 -5.22
N ALA A 116 -15.28 -10.62 -5.19
CA ALA A 116 -13.94 -11.12 -4.87
C ALA A 116 -13.35 -10.34 -3.67
N PRO A 117 -13.96 -10.46 -2.46
CA PRO A 117 -13.52 -9.72 -1.28
C PRO A 117 -12.08 -10.06 -0.93
N ASN A 118 -11.31 -9.04 -0.59
CA ASN A 118 -9.91 -9.15 -0.21
C ASN A 118 -9.66 -8.48 1.16
N MET A 119 -8.40 -8.46 1.61
CA MET A 119 -8.02 -7.82 2.87
C MET A 119 -8.41 -6.33 2.91
N ASP A 120 -8.29 -5.61 1.80
CA ASP A 120 -8.68 -4.21 1.71
C ASP A 120 -10.19 -4.02 1.92
N THR A 121 -11.01 -5.00 1.48
CA THR A 121 -12.46 -5.02 1.73
C THR A 121 -12.79 -5.06 3.22
N LEU A 122 -12.11 -5.94 3.97
CA LEU A 122 -12.32 -6.06 5.42
C LEU A 122 -11.94 -4.75 6.14
N VAL A 123 -10.80 -4.18 5.77
CA VAL A 123 -10.31 -2.90 6.30
C VAL A 123 -11.29 -1.77 5.99
N ALA A 124 -11.77 -1.68 4.74
CA ALA A 124 -12.72 -0.66 4.33
C ALA A 124 -14.05 -0.76 5.06
N LEU A 125 -14.60 -1.96 5.21
CA LEU A 125 -15.86 -2.19 5.93
C LEU A 125 -15.72 -1.88 7.42
N GLY A 126 -14.67 -2.37 8.09
CA GLY A 126 -14.44 -2.13 9.51
C GLY A 126 -14.26 -0.65 9.83
N SER A 127 -13.42 0.05 9.05
CA SER A 127 -13.22 1.50 9.23
C SER A 127 -14.47 2.31 8.90
N ALA A 128 -15.20 1.97 7.83
CA ALA A 128 -16.42 2.65 7.46
C ALA A 128 -17.54 2.45 8.50
N ALA A 129 -17.68 1.24 9.04
CA ALA A 129 -18.65 0.94 10.09
C ALA A 129 -18.35 1.72 11.38
N SER A 130 -17.10 1.71 11.83
CA SER A 130 -16.66 2.45 13.02
C SER A 130 -16.86 3.95 12.86
N TYR A 131 -16.51 4.50 11.69
CA TYR A 131 -16.71 5.91 11.38
C TYR A 131 -18.21 6.27 11.31
N GLY A 132 -19.01 5.50 10.56
CA GLY A 132 -20.44 5.75 10.40
C GLY A 132 -21.21 5.66 11.72
N TYR A 133 -20.90 4.68 12.55
CA TYR A 133 -21.45 4.56 13.90
C TYR A 133 -21.11 5.79 14.76
N SER A 134 -19.84 6.21 14.75
CA SER A 134 -19.41 7.38 15.53
C SER A 134 -20.07 8.68 15.06
N VAL A 135 -20.30 8.81 13.76
CA VAL A 135 -21.07 9.94 13.22
C VAL A 135 -22.51 9.92 13.74
N TYR A 136 -23.17 8.75 13.73
CA TYR A 136 -24.51 8.60 14.29
C TYR A 136 -24.54 8.98 15.78
N ILE A 137 -23.61 8.48 16.57
CA ILE A 137 -23.48 8.82 18.01
C ILE A 137 -23.22 10.31 18.21
N LEU A 138 -22.42 10.95 17.36
CA LEU A 138 -22.17 12.39 17.42
C LEU A 138 -23.49 13.20 17.23
N PHE A 139 -24.34 12.79 16.28
CA PHE A 139 -25.66 13.42 16.13
C PHE A 139 -26.55 13.17 17.35
N ALA A 140 -26.60 11.96 17.89
CA ALA A 140 -27.35 11.65 19.10
C ALA A 140 -26.85 12.45 20.32
N MET A 141 -25.53 12.66 20.41
CA MET A 141 -24.93 13.49 21.46
C MET A 141 -25.33 14.97 21.32
N THR A 142 -25.42 15.51 20.09
CA THR A 142 -25.89 16.92 19.91
C THR A 142 -27.32 17.08 20.35
N ASP A 143 -28.19 16.11 20.07
CA ASP A 143 -29.59 16.12 20.53
C ASP A 143 -29.67 16.07 22.07
N ALA A 144 -28.92 15.16 22.70
CA ALA A 144 -28.88 15.07 24.16
C ALA A 144 -28.35 16.36 24.81
N GLN A 145 -27.42 17.05 24.19
CA GLN A 145 -26.93 18.33 24.69
C GLN A 145 -27.94 19.45 24.56
N MET A 146 -28.75 19.48 23.49
CA MET A 146 -29.84 20.42 23.36
C MET A 146 -30.93 20.25 24.45
N HIS A 147 -31.17 19.01 24.89
CA HIS A 147 -32.07 18.68 25.95
C HIS A 147 -31.43 18.74 27.36
N GLN A 148 -30.21 19.26 27.48
CA GLN A 148 -29.47 19.38 28.75
C GLN A 148 -29.29 18.06 29.52
N ASN A 149 -29.34 16.93 28.82
CA ASN A 149 -29.14 15.60 29.38
C ASN A 149 -27.65 15.22 29.41
N MET A 150 -26.94 15.71 30.43
CA MET A 150 -25.48 15.52 30.56
C MET A 150 -25.09 14.05 30.75
N ASP A 151 -25.90 13.24 31.38
CA ASP A 151 -25.64 11.80 31.57
C ASP A 151 -25.61 11.08 30.22
N ALA A 152 -26.56 11.40 29.34
CA ALA A 152 -26.57 10.88 27.99
C ALA A 152 -25.38 11.38 27.16
N VAL A 153 -25.00 12.64 27.28
CA VAL A 153 -23.82 13.22 26.61
C VAL A 153 -22.54 12.47 27.01
N MET A 154 -22.33 12.25 28.30
CA MET A 154 -21.18 11.52 28.81
C MET A 154 -21.15 10.08 28.32
N LYS A 155 -22.29 9.40 28.29
CA LYS A 155 -22.42 8.05 27.74
C LYS A 155 -22.02 8.01 26.27
N TYR A 156 -22.54 8.91 25.43
CA TYR A 156 -22.23 8.98 24.00
C TYR A 156 -20.76 9.29 23.73
N MET A 157 -20.09 10.10 24.58
CA MET A 157 -18.66 10.35 24.46
C MET A 157 -17.83 9.06 24.55
N HIS A 158 -18.21 8.13 25.42
CA HIS A 158 -17.53 6.85 25.57
C HIS A 158 -17.85 5.84 24.43
N GLU A 159 -18.84 6.12 23.62
CA GLU A 159 -19.26 5.26 22.50
C GLU A 159 -18.65 5.69 21.14
N PHE A 160 -17.73 6.65 21.12
CA PHE A 160 -17.02 7.01 19.89
C PHE A 160 -15.98 5.95 19.50
N TYR A 161 -15.96 5.59 18.22
CA TYR A 161 -14.99 4.70 17.58
C TYR A 161 -14.20 5.39 16.47
N PHE A 162 -14.10 6.73 16.50
CA PHE A 162 -13.29 7.49 15.54
C PHE A 162 -11.82 7.05 15.54
N GLU A 163 -11.26 6.85 16.73
CA GLU A 163 -9.90 6.35 16.90
C GLU A 163 -9.71 4.95 16.35
N SER A 164 -10.71 4.06 16.53
CA SER A 164 -10.67 2.70 16.01
C SER A 164 -10.62 2.69 14.50
N ALA A 165 -11.45 3.51 13.82
CA ALA A 165 -11.41 3.68 12.37
C ALA A 165 -10.05 4.16 11.89
N ALA A 166 -9.47 5.16 12.54
CA ALA A 166 -8.15 5.71 12.23
C ALA A 166 -7.01 4.71 12.49
N MET A 167 -7.10 3.98 13.60
CA MET A 167 -6.13 2.98 14.01
C MET A 167 -6.06 1.82 13.04
N ILE A 168 -7.21 1.26 12.61
CA ILE A 168 -7.29 0.19 11.61
C ILE A 168 -6.52 0.60 10.34
N LEU A 169 -6.78 1.79 9.80
CA LEU A 169 -6.13 2.29 8.59
C LEU A 169 -4.64 2.52 8.77
N THR A 170 -4.22 3.01 9.91
CA THR A 170 -2.81 3.27 10.19
C THR A 170 -2.04 1.97 10.39
N LEU A 171 -2.57 1.02 11.16
CA LEU A 171 -1.92 -0.27 11.39
C LEU A 171 -1.79 -1.10 10.10
N ILE A 172 -2.81 -1.12 9.26
CA ILE A 172 -2.68 -1.81 7.96
C ILE A 172 -1.65 -1.13 7.05
N THR A 173 -1.52 0.18 7.13
CA THR A 173 -0.47 0.92 6.38
C THR A 173 0.93 0.57 6.89
N VAL A 174 1.12 0.37 8.21
CA VAL A 174 2.36 -0.16 8.79
C VAL A 174 2.65 -1.55 8.22
N GLY A 175 1.66 -2.45 8.26
CA GLY A 175 1.80 -3.81 7.73
C GLY A 175 2.23 -3.82 6.25
N LYS A 176 1.55 -3.03 5.41
CA LYS A 176 1.89 -2.91 3.98
C LYS A 176 3.27 -2.28 3.75
N MET A 177 3.68 -1.33 4.58
CA MET A 177 5.02 -0.75 4.50
C MET A 177 6.10 -1.78 4.84
N LEU A 178 5.90 -2.59 5.88
CA LEU A 178 6.83 -3.66 6.26
C LEU A 178 6.92 -4.74 5.17
N GLU A 179 5.79 -5.11 4.58
CA GLU A 179 5.71 -6.04 3.44
C GLU A 179 6.51 -5.49 2.24
N ALA A 180 6.25 -4.24 1.83
CA ALA A 180 6.94 -3.60 0.72
C ALA A 180 8.46 -3.53 0.97
N ARG A 181 8.87 -3.18 2.20
CA ARG A 181 10.30 -3.14 2.58
C ARG A 181 10.96 -4.52 2.51
N SER A 182 10.27 -5.57 2.93
CA SER A 182 10.79 -6.93 2.85
C SER A 182 10.93 -7.40 1.40
N LYS A 183 9.94 -7.11 0.56
CA LYS A 183 10.00 -7.38 -0.90
C LYS A 183 11.14 -6.61 -1.55
N GLY A 184 11.33 -5.34 -1.19
CA GLY A 184 12.44 -4.50 -1.71
C GLY A 184 13.81 -5.09 -1.42
N LYS A 185 14.05 -5.58 -0.19
CA LYS A 185 15.32 -6.23 0.17
C LYS A 185 15.62 -7.47 -0.67
N THR A 186 14.60 -8.31 -0.92
CA THR A 186 14.75 -9.50 -1.77
C THR A 186 15.07 -9.10 -3.21
N THR A 187 14.41 -8.08 -3.74
CA THR A 187 14.66 -7.55 -5.07
C THR A 187 16.09 -6.97 -5.20
N ASP A 188 16.59 -6.29 -4.18
CA ASP A 188 17.96 -5.74 -4.19
C ASP A 188 19.02 -6.85 -4.14
N ALA A 189 18.77 -7.95 -3.43
CA ALA A 189 19.64 -9.13 -3.47
C ALA A 189 19.69 -9.74 -4.88
N LEU A 190 18.53 -9.89 -5.54
CA LEU A 190 18.48 -10.35 -6.94
C LEU A 190 19.21 -9.41 -7.89
N LYS A 191 19.06 -8.09 -7.75
CA LYS A 191 19.82 -7.09 -8.53
C LYS A 191 21.33 -7.25 -8.36
N SER A 192 21.78 -7.53 -7.13
CA SER A 192 23.19 -7.74 -6.85
C SER A 192 23.73 -8.97 -7.57
N LEU A 193 22.95 -10.05 -7.61
CA LEU A 193 23.30 -11.26 -8.38
C LEU A 193 23.31 -10.98 -9.89
N MET A 194 22.30 -10.27 -10.42
CA MET A 194 22.24 -9.90 -11.83
C MET A 194 23.41 -8.99 -12.27
N LYS A 195 23.95 -8.16 -11.36
CA LYS A 195 25.12 -7.35 -11.63
C LYS A 195 26.41 -8.16 -11.74
N LEU A 196 26.44 -9.34 -11.14
CA LEU A 196 27.58 -10.27 -11.23
C LEU A 196 27.59 -11.07 -12.54
N ALA A 197 26.43 -11.17 -13.20
CA ALA A 197 26.35 -11.81 -14.52
C ALA A 197 27.09 -10.98 -15.57
N PRO A 198 27.99 -11.56 -16.33
CA PRO A 198 28.70 -10.86 -17.40
C PRO A 198 27.70 -10.39 -18.45
N LYS A 199 27.96 -9.22 -19.05
CA LYS A 199 27.09 -8.65 -20.10
C LYS A 199 27.58 -8.95 -21.50
N THR A 200 28.84 -9.34 -21.61
CA THR A 200 29.53 -9.70 -22.87
C THR A 200 30.18 -11.05 -22.72
N ALA A 201 30.39 -11.72 -23.84
CA ALA A 201 31.14 -12.96 -23.97
C ALA A 201 32.19 -12.82 -25.10
N ILE A 202 33.33 -13.41 -24.94
CA ILE A 202 34.34 -13.52 -26.02
C ILE A 202 34.05 -14.83 -26.76
N VAL A 203 33.58 -14.75 -28.00
CA VAL A 203 33.22 -15.88 -28.83
C VAL A 203 34.24 -16.05 -29.93
N ILE A 204 34.62 -17.29 -30.28
CA ILE A 204 35.50 -17.57 -31.41
C ILE A 204 34.60 -17.76 -32.65
N ARG A 205 34.68 -16.82 -33.58
CA ARG A 205 34.02 -16.91 -34.89
C ARG A 205 35.07 -16.67 -35.99
N ASN A 206 35.18 -17.57 -36.97
CA ASN A 206 36.16 -17.51 -38.05
C ASN A 206 37.62 -17.42 -37.55
N GLU A 207 37.97 -18.22 -36.52
CA GLU A 207 39.29 -18.24 -35.87
C GLU A 207 39.70 -16.91 -35.22
N GLN A 208 38.78 -16.00 -35.00
CA GLN A 208 39.03 -14.72 -34.33
C GLN A 208 38.16 -14.61 -33.04
N GLU A 209 38.79 -14.08 -32.01
CA GLU A 209 38.10 -13.74 -30.76
C GLU A 209 37.30 -12.43 -30.98
N ILE A 210 35.98 -12.50 -30.83
CA ILE A 210 35.08 -11.33 -30.97
C ILE A 210 34.28 -11.18 -29.68
N GLU A 211 34.31 -9.97 -29.08
CA GLU A 211 33.46 -9.65 -27.95
C GLU A 211 32.06 -9.35 -28.45
N VAL A 212 31.09 -10.12 -27.96
CA VAL A 212 29.67 -9.99 -28.31
C VAL A 212 28.80 -9.84 -27.05
N GLY A 213 27.67 -9.21 -27.17
CA GLY A 213 26.69 -9.21 -26.09
C GLY A 213 26.16 -10.62 -25.85
N ILE A 214 25.82 -10.97 -24.61
CA ILE A 214 25.30 -12.31 -24.24
C ILE A 214 24.08 -12.69 -25.10
N GLU A 215 23.25 -11.72 -25.47
CA GLU A 215 22.06 -11.91 -26.31
C GLU A 215 22.41 -12.36 -27.75
N GLN A 216 23.65 -12.23 -28.16
CA GLN A 216 24.16 -12.60 -29.50
C GLN A 216 24.91 -13.93 -29.52
N VAL A 217 25.00 -14.58 -28.37
CA VAL A 217 25.61 -15.92 -28.24
C VAL A 217 24.55 -16.96 -28.63
N HIS A 218 24.85 -17.86 -29.55
CA HIS A 218 23.97 -18.90 -30.03
C HIS A 218 24.45 -20.27 -29.59
N GLN A 219 23.52 -21.22 -29.57
CA GLN A 219 23.86 -22.61 -29.29
C GLN A 219 24.85 -23.14 -30.32
N GLY A 220 26.02 -23.66 -29.84
CA GLY A 220 27.11 -24.13 -30.68
C GLY A 220 28.27 -23.14 -30.84
N ASP A 221 28.15 -21.90 -30.35
CA ASP A 221 29.25 -20.96 -30.29
C ASP A 221 30.31 -21.47 -29.28
N ILE A 222 31.60 -21.32 -29.63
CA ILE A 222 32.71 -21.58 -28.73
C ILE A 222 33.11 -20.25 -28.08
N PHE A 223 33.16 -20.19 -26.76
CA PHE A 223 33.53 -18.99 -26.04
C PHE A 223 34.81 -19.20 -25.18
N VAL A 224 35.54 -18.13 -24.94
CA VAL A 224 36.78 -18.13 -24.16
C VAL A 224 36.49 -17.51 -22.80
N VAL A 225 36.90 -18.21 -21.72
CA VAL A 225 36.87 -17.70 -20.35
C VAL A 225 38.27 -17.73 -19.79
N LYS A 226 38.77 -16.59 -19.35
CA LYS A 226 40.09 -16.46 -18.71
C LYS A 226 40.01 -16.76 -17.21
N PRO A 227 41.12 -17.19 -16.59
CA PRO A 227 41.12 -17.39 -15.14
C PRO A 227 40.67 -16.14 -14.38
N GLY A 228 39.66 -16.28 -13.52
CA GLY A 228 39.07 -15.19 -12.75
C GLY A 228 37.86 -14.50 -13.40
N GLU A 229 37.49 -14.87 -14.63
CA GLU A 229 36.28 -14.39 -15.29
C GLU A 229 35.06 -15.30 -14.98
N ASN A 230 33.90 -14.72 -15.07
CA ASN A 230 32.63 -15.48 -14.90
C ASN A 230 32.25 -16.16 -16.24
N ILE A 231 31.70 -17.37 -16.15
CA ILE A 231 31.16 -18.09 -17.31
C ILE A 231 29.93 -17.32 -17.79
N PRO A 232 29.89 -16.87 -19.07
CA PRO A 232 28.84 -15.95 -19.55
C PRO A 232 27.52 -16.65 -19.85
N VAL A 233 27.53 -17.91 -20.21
CA VAL A 233 26.33 -18.72 -20.60
C VAL A 233 26.52 -20.16 -20.15
N ASP A 234 25.39 -20.88 -20.03
CA ASP A 234 25.33 -22.31 -19.72
C ASP A 234 25.72 -23.19 -20.93
#